data_47f3aa17ba29d5114e8fbc040fdef1e4
#
_entry.id   47f3aa17ba29d5114e8fbc040fdef1e4
#
_cell.length_a   1.000
_cell.length_b   1.000
_cell.length_c   1.000
_cell.angle_alpha   90.00
_cell.angle_beta   90.00
_cell.angle_gamma   90.00
#
_symmetry.space_group_name_H-M   'P 1'
#
loop_
_entity.id
_entity.type
_entity.pdbx_description
1 polymer ?
#
loop_
_entity_poly.entity_id
_entity_poly.type
_entity_poly.pdbx_seq_one_letter_code
_entity_poly.pdbx_strand_id
1 'polypeptide(L)'
;MKEKEDINALDEIHKGACMGIDAISFVLDKVEDDSLKKELEKEEKEYNKIKEKVEKIYPKYNDGKPHETGLMTKAMTWSGIEMKTMNDKSNSKIAELLLQGVNMGIIEGRKILNNKKINKEVNDIIEEYVKMQEDSVETLKKYL
;
A
#
# COMPACT_ATOMS: atom_id res chain seq x y z
N MET A 1 -16.10 17.95 12.23
CA MET A 1 -14.75 18.40 11.85
C MET A 1 -13.72 17.29 12.02
N LYS A 2 -13.59 16.70 13.23
CA LYS A 2 -12.69 15.54 13.42
C LYS A 2 -13.07 14.37 12.52
N GLU A 3 -14.37 14.09 12.39
CA GLU A 3 -14.86 12.98 11.56
C GLU A 3 -14.44 13.11 10.11
N LYS A 4 -14.45 14.33 9.56
CA LYS A 4 -14.04 14.55 8.17
C LYS A 4 -12.57 14.21 7.95
N GLU A 5 -11.71 14.56 8.88
CA GLU A 5 -10.29 14.24 8.80
C GLU A 5 -10.06 12.74 9.00
N ASP A 6 -10.80 12.12 9.91
CA ASP A 6 -10.78 10.66 10.09
C ASP A 6 -11.22 9.93 8.82
N ILE A 7 -12.30 10.40 8.18
CA ILE A 7 -12.80 9.83 6.93
C ILE A 7 -11.74 9.94 5.83
N ASN A 8 -11.15 11.12 5.67
CA ASN A 8 -10.11 11.33 4.66
C ASN A 8 -8.90 10.44 4.90
N ALA A 9 -8.48 10.33 6.16
CA ALA A 9 -7.36 9.47 6.53
C ALA A 9 -7.65 7.99 6.20
N LEU A 10 -8.82 7.52 6.59
CA LEU A 10 -9.24 6.14 6.31
C LEU A 10 -9.33 5.86 4.82
N ASP A 11 -9.90 6.80 4.05
CA ASP A 11 -9.99 6.67 2.59
C ASP A 11 -8.61 6.58 1.95
N GLU A 12 -7.68 7.45 2.36
CA GLU A 12 -6.33 7.47 1.79
C GLU A 12 -5.56 6.18 2.12
N ILE A 13 -5.66 5.71 3.35
CA ILE A 13 -4.97 4.47 3.75
C ILE A 13 -5.59 3.25 3.07
N HIS A 14 -6.89 3.19 2.96
CA HIS A 14 -7.57 2.09 2.26
C HIS A 14 -7.16 2.05 0.79
N LYS A 15 -7.16 3.21 0.14
CA LYS A 15 -6.72 3.35 -1.24
C LYS A 15 -5.26 2.92 -1.40
N GLY A 16 -4.39 3.37 -0.47
CA GLY A 16 -2.97 3.00 -0.48
C GLY A 16 -2.76 1.49 -0.32
N ALA A 17 -3.51 0.86 0.60
CA ALA A 17 -3.44 -0.59 0.79
C ALA A 17 -3.90 -1.34 -0.47
N CYS A 18 -4.99 -0.89 -1.10
CA CYS A 18 -5.47 -1.47 -2.35
C CYS A 18 -4.43 -1.35 -3.46
N MET A 19 -3.77 -0.20 -3.58
CA MET A 19 -2.70 0.01 -4.56
C MET A 19 -1.51 -0.91 -4.30
N GLY A 20 -1.15 -1.12 -3.04
CA GLY A 20 -0.09 -2.05 -2.66
C GLY A 20 -0.41 -3.48 -3.06
N ILE A 21 -1.64 -3.92 -2.80
CA ILE A 21 -2.12 -5.25 -3.18
C ILE A 21 -2.07 -5.42 -4.69
N ASP A 22 -2.57 -4.42 -5.44
CA ASP A 22 -2.58 -4.47 -6.90
C ASP A 22 -1.16 -4.53 -7.48
N ALA A 23 -0.26 -3.70 -6.98
CA ALA A 23 1.13 -3.67 -7.46
C ALA A 23 1.83 -5.01 -7.23
N ILE A 24 1.65 -5.58 -6.04
CA ILE A 24 2.22 -6.89 -5.73
C ILE A 24 1.63 -7.97 -6.64
N SER A 25 0.31 -7.97 -6.83
CA SER A 25 -0.35 -8.92 -7.73
C SER A 25 0.20 -8.85 -9.15
N PHE A 26 0.46 -7.64 -9.64
CA PHE A 26 0.98 -7.44 -11.00
C PHE A 26 2.41 -7.92 -11.17
N VAL A 27 3.24 -7.91 -10.13
CA VAL A 27 4.63 -8.36 -10.23
C VAL A 27 4.84 -9.82 -9.84
N LEU A 28 3.95 -10.42 -9.05
CA LEU A 28 4.13 -11.78 -8.54
C LEU A 28 4.38 -12.82 -9.62
N ASP A 29 3.68 -12.73 -10.74
CA ASP A 29 3.86 -13.66 -11.86
C ASP A 29 5.17 -13.45 -12.63
N LYS A 30 5.86 -12.34 -12.37
CA LYS A 30 7.14 -12.01 -13.00
C LYS A 30 8.34 -12.37 -12.13
N VAL A 31 8.10 -12.63 -10.84
CA VAL A 31 9.17 -12.95 -9.88
C VAL A 31 9.55 -14.43 -9.98
N GLU A 32 10.83 -14.69 -10.23
CA GLU A 32 11.36 -16.06 -10.31
C GLU A 32 12.05 -16.48 -9.00
N ASP A 33 12.55 -15.53 -8.24
CA ASP A 33 13.24 -15.77 -6.97
C ASP A 33 12.23 -16.15 -5.88
N ASP A 34 12.39 -17.35 -5.31
CA ASP A 34 11.46 -17.88 -4.30
C ASP A 34 11.42 -17.04 -3.03
N SER A 35 12.56 -16.51 -2.61
CA SER A 35 12.62 -15.71 -1.37
C SER A 35 11.91 -14.38 -1.55
N LEU A 36 12.09 -13.70 -2.69
CA LEU A 36 11.39 -12.46 -3.00
C LEU A 36 9.89 -12.73 -3.14
N LYS A 37 9.51 -13.82 -3.80
CA LYS A 37 8.11 -14.19 -3.96
C LYS A 37 7.41 -14.36 -2.60
N LYS A 38 8.05 -15.07 -1.67
CA LYS A 38 7.52 -15.27 -0.32
C LYS A 38 7.38 -13.95 0.44
N GLU A 39 8.36 -13.07 0.30
CA GLU A 39 8.29 -11.74 0.92
C GLU A 39 7.13 -10.93 0.38
N LEU A 40 6.92 -10.94 -0.94
CA LEU A 40 5.82 -10.22 -1.57
C LEU A 40 4.46 -10.80 -1.17
N GLU A 41 4.34 -12.11 -1.07
CA GLU A 41 3.11 -12.75 -0.59
C GLU A 41 2.80 -12.35 0.85
N LYS A 42 3.83 -12.26 1.68
CA LYS A 42 3.70 -11.79 3.06
C LYS A 42 3.22 -10.33 3.12
N GLU A 43 3.83 -9.47 2.31
CA GLU A 43 3.45 -8.05 2.25
C GLU A 43 2.03 -7.87 1.75
N GLU A 44 1.61 -8.67 0.78
CA GLU A 44 0.22 -8.65 0.29
C GLU A 44 -0.76 -8.95 1.41
N LYS A 45 -0.46 -9.94 2.24
CA LYS A 45 -1.29 -10.27 3.41
C LYS A 45 -1.32 -9.13 4.42
N GLU A 46 -0.20 -8.46 4.62
CA GLU A 46 -0.15 -7.32 5.54
C GLU A 46 -0.99 -6.14 5.03
N TYR A 47 -0.94 -5.85 3.73
CA TYR A 47 -1.83 -4.84 3.13
C TYR A 47 -3.29 -5.22 3.26
N ASN A 48 -3.62 -6.50 3.08
CA ASN A 48 -4.99 -6.98 3.26
C ASN A 48 -5.49 -6.79 4.70
N LYS A 49 -4.62 -7.00 5.68
CA LYS A 49 -4.97 -6.75 7.09
C LYS A 49 -5.28 -5.29 7.35
N ILE A 50 -4.49 -4.39 6.78
CA ILE A 50 -4.75 -2.94 6.90
C ILE A 50 -6.09 -2.61 6.26
N LYS A 51 -6.32 -3.11 5.06
CA LYS A 51 -7.59 -2.92 4.34
C LYS A 51 -8.79 -3.36 5.19
N GLU A 52 -8.71 -4.55 5.76
CA GLU A 52 -9.79 -5.11 6.60
C GLU A 52 -10.02 -4.28 7.87
N LYS A 53 -8.95 -3.80 8.50
CA LYS A 53 -9.06 -2.95 9.69
C LYS A 53 -9.77 -1.64 9.39
N VAL A 54 -9.45 -1.02 8.25
CA VAL A 54 -10.14 0.20 7.81
C VAL A 54 -11.61 -0.10 7.55
N GLU A 55 -11.91 -1.15 6.80
CA GLU A 55 -13.29 -1.51 6.47
C GLU A 55 -14.13 -1.79 7.71
N LYS A 56 -13.53 -2.36 8.73
CA LYS A 56 -14.21 -2.67 9.99
C LYS A 56 -14.67 -1.43 10.75
N ILE A 57 -13.83 -0.40 10.81
CA ILE A 57 -14.17 0.81 11.58
C ILE A 57 -14.81 1.91 10.73
N TYR A 58 -14.71 1.83 9.42
CA TYR A 58 -15.19 2.86 8.51
C TYR A 58 -16.68 3.25 8.74
N PRO A 59 -17.59 2.28 8.95
CA PRO A 59 -19.02 2.63 9.20
C PRO A 59 -19.25 3.53 10.41
N LYS A 60 -18.30 3.61 11.33
CA LYS A 60 -18.41 4.52 12.49
C LYS A 60 -18.24 5.98 12.09
N TYR A 61 -17.64 6.24 10.93
CA TYR A 61 -17.25 7.59 10.50
C TYR A 61 -18.03 8.06 9.27
N ASN A 62 -18.41 7.16 8.39
CA ASN A 62 -19.06 7.51 7.14
C ASN A 62 -19.94 6.38 6.64
N ASP A 63 -21.00 6.73 5.91
CA ASP A 63 -21.83 5.76 5.22
C ASP A 63 -21.12 5.31 3.94
N GLY A 64 -21.42 4.08 3.50
CA GLY A 64 -20.84 3.54 2.29
C GLY A 64 -19.53 2.81 2.55
N LYS A 65 -18.72 2.70 1.52
CA LYS A 65 -17.44 1.97 1.55
C LYS A 65 -16.27 2.93 1.42
N PRO A 66 -15.11 2.59 2.02
CA PRO A 66 -13.92 3.40 1.83
C PRO A 66 -13.46 3.36 0.37
N HIS A 67 -12.70 4.38 -0.03
CA HIS A 67 -12.18 4.49 -1.39
C HIS A 67 -11.24 3.35 -1.74
N GLU A 68 -11.41 2.81 -2.93
CA GLU A 68 -10.52 1.80 -3.51
C GLU A 68 -9.79 2.40 -4.71
N THR A 69 -8.80 1.66 -5.21
CA THR A 69 -8.12 2.02 -6.46
C THR A 69 -9.14 1.96 -7.60
N GLY A 70 -9.31 3.06 -8.31
CA GLY A 70 -10.20 3.10 -9.48
C GLY A 70 -9.67 2.23 -10.62
N LEU A 71 -10.58 1.79 -11.50
CA LEU A 71 -10.22 0.97 -12.67
C LEU A 71 -9.15 1.61 -13.54
N MET A 72 -9.25 2.91 -13.76
CA MET A 72 -8.26 3.62 -14.57
C MET A 72 -6.87 3.60 -13.91
N THR A 73 -6.82 3.82 -12.59
CA THR A 73 -5.56 3.77 -11.84
C THR A 73 -4.97 2.37 -11.86
N LYS A 74 -5.79 1.33 -11.71
CA LYS A 74 -5.35 -0.07 -11.82
C LYS A 74 -4.76 -0.35 -13.19
N ALA A 75 -5.44 0.06 -14.25
CA ALA A 75 -4.98 -0.14 -15.63
C ALA A 75 -3.65 0.58 -15.87
N MET A 76 -3.52 1.82 -15.38
CA MET A 76 -2.29 2.60 -15.52
C MET A 76 -1.13 1.97 -14.74
N THR A 77 -1.40 1.48 -13.53
CA THR A 77 -0.40 0.80 -12.70
C THR A 77 0.08 -0.48 -13.40
N TRP A 78 -0.86 -1.28 -13.88
CA TRP A 78 -0.55 -2.51 -14.61
C TRP A 78 0.29 -2.22 -15.86
N SER A 79 -0.15 -1.28 -16.69
CA SER A 79 0.57 -0.86 -17.90
C SER A 79 1.97 -0.35 -17.57
N GLY A 80 2.10 0.45 -16.52
CA GLY A 80 3.38 0.99 -16.09
C GLY A 80 4.34 -0.11 -15.70
N ILE A 81 3.88 -1.10 -14.93
CA ILE A 81 4.68 -2.25 -14.53
C ILE A 81 5.06 -3.10 -15.75
N GLU A 82 4.09 -3.38 -16.64
CA GLU A 82 4.34 -4.15 -17.85
C GLU A 82 5.39 -3.48 -18.74
N MET A 83 5.28 -2.18 -18.98
CA MET A 83 6.24 -1.43 -19.79
C MET A 83 7.65 -1.46 -19.17
N LYS A 84 7.75 -1.22 -17.87
CA LYS A 84 9.04 -1.15 -17.17
C LYS A 84 9.70 -2.50 -17.02
N THR A 85 8.94 -3.59 -16.96
CA THR A 85 9.46 -4.96 -16.81
C THR A 85 9.59 -5.70 -18.14
N MET A 86 9.19 -5.10 -19.26
CA MET A 86 9.21 -5.74 -20.57
C MET A 86 10.62 -6.21 -20.95
N ASN A 87 11.63 -5.42 -20.67
CA ASN A 87 13.03 -5.73 -20.99
C ASN A 87 13.86 -6.11 -19.75
N ASP A 88 13.33 -5.95 -18.56
CA ASP A 88 14.07 -6.23 -17.32
C ASP A 88 13.09 -6.69 -16.23
N LYS A 89 13.07 -8.00 -15.96
CA LYS A 89 12.27 -8.63 -14.91
C LYS A 89 13.13 -9.06 -13.74
N SER A 90 14.34 -8.51 -13.63
CA SER A 90 15.25 -8.86 -12.54
C SER A 90 14.66 -8.50 -11.18
N ASN A 91 15.14 -9.19 -10.14
CA ASN A 91 14.77 -8.86 -8.77
C ASN A 91 15.02 -7.39 -8.47
N SER A 92 16.14 -6.88 -8.95
CA SER A 92 16.51 -5.47 -8.79
C SER A 92 15.48 -4.53 -9.39
N LYS A 93 15.01 -4.80 -10.60
CA LYS A 93 14.01 -3.96 -11.25
C LYS A 93 12.66 -4.01 -10.54
N ILE A 94 12.24 -5.21 -10.16
CA ILE A 94 10.99 -5.40 -9.43
C ILE A 94 11.04 -4.69 -8.07
N ALA A 95 12.14 -4.86 -7.33
CA ALA A 95 12.33 -4.19 -6.05
C ALA A 95 12.33 -2.66 -6.20
N GLU A 96 12.99 -2.15 -7.23
CA GLU A 96 13.01 -0.71 -7.53
C GLU A 96 11.59 -0.16 -7.74
N LEU A 97 10.79 -0.83 -8.55
CA LEU A 97 9.42 -0.40 -8.84
C LEU A 97 8.53 -0.41 -7.57
N LEU A 98 8.65 -1.47 -6.78
CA LEU A 98 7.89 -1.58 -5.54
C LEU A 98 8.33 -0.55 -4.50
N LEU A 99 9.63 -0.28 -4.42
CA LEU A 99 10.16 0.74 -3.50
C LEU A 99 9.62 2.13 -3.81
N GLN A 100 9.45 2.47 -5.08
CA GLN A 100 8.86 3.75 -5.47
C GLN A 100 7.44 3.88 -4.92
N GLY A 101 6.62 2.84 -5.06
CA GLY A 101 5.27 2.83 -4.53
C GLY A 101 5.21 2.87 -3.01
N VAL A 102 6.06 2.08 -2.36
CA VAL A 102 6.15 2.02 -0.90
C VAL A 102 6.54 3.39 -0.33
N ASN A 103 7.51 4.06 -0.94
CA ASN A 103 7.93 5.40 -0.50
C ASN A 103 6.79 6.41 -0.59
N MET A 104 5.98 6.36 -1.62
CA MET A 104 4.79 7.21 -1.74
C MET A 104 3.82 6.95 -0.58
N GLY A 105 3.59 5.69 -0.26
CA GLY A 105 2.71 5.31 0.86
C GLY A 105 3.24 5.81 2.20
N ILE A 106 4.54 5.72 2.42
CA ILE A 106 5.17 6.22 3.64
C ILE A 106 4.97 7.73 3.77
N ILE A 107 5.20 8.46 2.68
CA ILE A 107 5.03 9.93 2.68
C ILE A 107 3.59 10.30 3.01
N GLU A 108 2.61 9.69 2.35
CA GLU A 108 1.20 9.96 2.60
C GLU A 108 0.81 9.62 4.04
N GLY A 109 1.23 8.46 4.53
CA GLY A 109 0.97 8.04 5.90
C GLY A 109 1.58 8.98 6.93
N ARG A 110 2.82 9.40 6.71
CA ARG A 110 3.49 10.34 7.61
C ARG A 110 2.82 11.71 7.65
N LYS A 111 2.37 12.20 6.50
CA LYS A 111 1.62 13.46 6.45
C LYS A 111 0.35 13.40 7.31
N ILE A 112 -0.35 12.27 7.25
CA ILE A 112 -1.55 12.06 8.05
C ILE A 112 -1.19 11.99 9.55
N LEU A 113 -0.16 11.21 9.90
CA LEU A 113 0.27 11.08 11.30
C LEU A 113 0.72 12.41 11.90
N ASN A 114 1.33 13.27 11.09
CA ASN A 114 1.75 14.59 11.54
C ASN A 114 0.58 15.55 11.75
N ASN A 115 -0.58 15.23 11.18
CA ASN A 115 -1.81 15.97 11.39
C ASN A 115 -2.54 15.39 12.60
N LYS A 116 -2.36 15.98 13.75
CA LYS A 116 -2.81 15.45 15.06
C LYS A 116 -4.32 15.55 15.33
N LYS A 117 -5.14 15.64 14.28
CA LYS A 117 -6.59 15.82 14.40
C LYS A 117 -7.41 14.56 14.13
N ILE A 118 -6.79 13.39 14.22
CA ILE A 118 -7.46 12.12 13.98
C ILE A 118 -7.61 11.36 15.30
N ASN A 119 -8.65 10.49 15.35
CA ASN A 119 -8.90 9.64 16.51
C ASN A 119 -7.80 8.60 16.68
N LYS A 120 -7.63 8.14 17.91
CA LYS A 120 -6.59 7.18 18.26
C LYS A 120 -6.67 5.90 17.43
N GLU A 121 -7.87 5.33 17.26
CA GLU A 121 -8.02 4.08 16.49
C GLU A 121 -7.63 4.24 15.02
N VAL A 122 -7.89 5.40 14.43
CA VAL A 122 -7.48 5.72 13.08
C VAL A 122 -5.96 5.89 13.03
N ASN A 123 -5.42 6.64 13.96
CA ASN A 123 -3.97 6.86 14.09
C ASN A 123 -3.21 5.54 14.21
N ASP A 124 -3.71 4.61 15.02
CA ASP A 124 -3.07 3.31 15.24
C ASP A 124 -2.98 2.50 13.94
N ILE A 125 -4.03 2.52 13.11
CA ILE A 125 -4.02 1.83 11.82
C ILE A 125 -2.98 2.46 10.88
N ILE A 126 -2.90 3.79 10.87
CA ILE A 126 -1.96 4.50 10.00
C ILE A 126 -0.51 4.25 10.44
N GLU A 127 -0.25 4.22 11.75
CA GLU A 127 1.07 3.86 12.28
C GLU A 127 1.47 2.45 11.85
N GLU A 128 0.55 1.50 11.91
CA GLU A 128 0.78 0.13 11.48
C GLU A 128 1.10 0.07 9.98
N TYR A 129 0.33 0.80 9.17
CA TYR A 129 0.53 0.90 7.73
C TYR A 129 1.92 1.47 7.39
N VAL A 130 2.30 2.58 8.02
CA VAL A 130 3.61 3.21 7.79
C VAL A 130 4.74 2.28 8.22
N LYS A 131 4.59 1.65 9.40
CA LYS A 131 5.63 0.74 9.91
C LYS A 131 5.84 -0.45 8.99
N MET A 132 4.77 -1.09 8.52
CA MET A 132 4.93 -2.23 7.61
C MET A 132 5.62 -1.81 6.30
N GLN A 133 5.36 -0.60 5.83
CA GLN A 133 6.01 -0.09 4.63
C GLN A 133 7.48 0.27 4.88
N GLU A 134 7.81 0.82 6.02
CA GLU A 134 9.20 1.07 6.39
C GLU A 134 9.99 -0.24 6.49
N ASP A 135 9.39 -1.29 7.07
CA ASP A 135 9.98 -2.62 7.11
C ASP A 135 10.16 -3.20 5.69
N SER A 136 9.18 -2.98 4.83
CA SER A 136 9.25 -3.39 3.43
C SER A 136 10.43 -2.75 2.69
N VAL A 137 10.66 -1.46 2.92
CA VAL A 137 11.83 -0.76 2.34
C VAL A 137 13.13 -1.48 2.70
N GLU A 138 13.31 -1.82 3.98
CA GLU A 138 14.53 -2.50 4.44
C GLU A 138 14.70 -3.86 3.79
N THR A 139 13.62 -4.61 3.61
CA THR A 139 13.66 -5.93 2.97
C THR A 139 13.90 -5.81 1.48
N LEU A 140 13.17 -4.95 0.79
CA LEU A 140 13.29 -4.79 -0.66
C LEU A 140 14.66 -4.26 -1.10
N LYS A 141 15.29 -3.42 -0.27
CA LYS A 141 16.64 -2.91 -0.56
C LYS A 141 17.65 -4.04 -0.78
N LYS A 142 17.45 -5.18 -0.16
CA LYS A 142 18.36 -6.33 -0.30
C LYS A 142 18.34 -6.95 -1.69
N TYR A 143 17.29 -6.67 -2.47
CA TYR A 143 17.12 -7.23 -3.82
C TYR A 143 17.54 -6.26 -4.93
N LEU A 144 17.94 -5.05 -4.60
CA LEU A 144 18.40 -4.04 -5.56
C LEU A 144 19.69 -4.42 -6.30
#